data_e4f4500f5f99f87ad9ca2a0df5905ad9
#
_entry.id   e4f4500f5f99f87ad9ca2a0df5905ad9
#
_cell.length_a   1.000
_cell.length_b   1.000
_cell.length_c   1.000
_cell.angle_alpha   90.00
_cell.angle_beta   90.00
_cell.angle_gamma   90.00
#
_symmetry.space_group_name_H-M   'P 1'
#
loop_
_entity.id
_entity.type
_entity.pdbx_description
1 polymer ?
#
loop_
_entity_poly.entity_id
_entity_poly.type
_entity_poly.pdbx_seq_one_letter_code
_entity_poly.pdbx_strand_id
1 'polypeptide(L)'
;VVQVLSGIAYDCDVLVIGGGIVGLSTAYAITRAAPGTRVVVLEKEAGPARHQTGRNSGVIHSGIYYRPGSLKARYAVRGAAEMVKFCAEYGIAHAVTGKLIVATERDELPRLHGLVQRGRENGIPVRELGAAQIAEYEPEVEGLAAIHVGTTGVCDFVGVARQLAEASGAEIRYGAEVRRIDRRPELGVAVLTGAGDVVRARVLVNCAGLHCDEISRMTGDDPEMRIVPFRGEYYTLARPELVRGLVYPVPDPAFPFLGVHLTRGIDGGVHIGPNAVPALAREGYDWGVVRPRELGATLAWPGSWQIARRHWRYGAGELRRSLSRGAFTTAVRRLLPAVTADDLVPAAAGVRAQAVLRDGTLVDDFLIKEGARAVHVLNAPSPAATASLPIGREVARRALESLRSV
;
A
#
# COMPACT_ATOMS: atom_id res chain seq x y z
N VAL A 1 17.09 -25.26 -23.73
CA VAL A 1 16.19 -24.74 -22.67
C VAL A 1 15.34 -25.89 -22.05
N VAL A 2 15.17 -27.03 -22.74
CA VAL A 2 14.31 -28.15 -22.30
C VAL A 2 14.94 -29.00 -21.18
N GLN A 3 16.27 -28.92 -20.97
CA GLN A 3 17.01 -29.79 -20.04
C GLN A 3 17.12 -29.30 -18.60
N VAL A 4 16.54 -28.16 -18.25
CA VAL A 4 16.81 -27.46 -16.97
C VAL A 4 16.04 -28.03 -15.78
N LEU A 5 15.00 -28.82 -15.93
CA LEU A 5 14.14 -29.24 -14.83
C LEU A 5 14.04 -30.77 -14.56
N SER A 6 14.59 -31.65 -15.38
CA SER A 6 14.58 -33.07 -15.12
C SER A 6 15.78 -33.51 -14.25
N GLY A 7 15.52 -34.00 -13.04
CA GLY A 7 16.56 -34.45 -12.09
C GLY A 7 17.08 -33.34 -11.14
N ILE A 8 16.30 -32.32 -10.81
CA ILE A 8 16.77 -31.07 -10.23
C ILE A 8 16.66 -31.04 -8.71
N ALA A 9 17.76 -30.66 -8.07
CA ALA A 9 17.73 -30.11 -6.71
C ALA A 9 17.09 -28.71 -6.73
N TYR A 10 16.05 -28.51 -5.96
CA TYR A 10 15.48 -27.17 -5.73
C TYR A 10 16.37 -26.36 -4.79
N ASP A 11 16.59 -25.07 -5.12
CA ASP A 11 17.30 -24.14 -4.25
C ASP A 11 16.45 -23.80 -3.02
N CYS A 12 15.11 -23.74 -3.19
CA CYS A 12 14.16 -23.52 -2.10
C CYS A 12 12.82 -24.23 -2.37
N ASP A 13 11.99 -24.33 -1.34
CA ASP A 13 10.63 -24.84 -1.45
C ASP A 13 9.66 -23.76 -1.92
N VAL A 14 9.79 -22.54 -1.36
CA VAL A 14 8.99 -21.38 -1.75
C VAL A 14 9.90 -20.20 -2.13
N LEU A 15 9.68 -19.65 -3.32
CA LEU A 15 10.35 -18.46 -3.81
C LEU A 15 9.40 -17.28 -3.76
N VAL A 16 9.73 -16.24 -2.99
CA VAL A 16 8.95 -15.01 -2.89
C VAL A 16 9.61 -13.92 -3.75
N ILE A 17 8.85 -13.28 -4.62
CA ILE A 17 9.32 -12.15 -5.43
C ILE A 17 8.82 -10.86 -4.81
N GLY A 18 9.76 -10.01 -4.35
CA GLY A 18 9.53 -8.70 -3.73
C GLY A 18 9.82 -8.67 -2.23
N GLY A 19 10.85 -7.88 -1.84
CA GLY A 19 11.26 -7.58 -0.46
C GLY A 19 10.50 -6.40 0.16
N GLY A 20 9.28 -6.14 -0.29
CA GLY A 20 8.35 -5.22 0.36
C GLY A 20 7.65 -5.88 1.55
N ILE A 21 6.89 -5.08 2.33
CA ILE A 21 6.29 -5.53 3.59
C ILE A 21 5.36 -6.75 3.41
N VAL A 22 4.66 -6.88 2.28
CA VAL A 22 3.78 -8.03 2.00
C VAL A 22 4.59 -9.30 1.74
N GLY A 23 5.65 -9.23 0.94
CA GLY A 23 6.51 -10.37 0.66
C GLY A 23 7.26 -10.85 1.91
N LEU A 24 7.80 -9.91 2.69
CA LEU A 24 8.50 -10.23 3.93
C LEU A 24 7.55 -10.78 5.02
N SER A 25 6.33 -10.23 5.14
CA SER A 25 5.29 -10.80 6.01
C SER A 25 4.88 -12.21 5.56
N THR A 26 4.88 -12.47 4.25
CA THR A 26 4.59 -13.80 3.72
C THR A 26 5.71 -14.79 4.04
N ALA A 27 6.97 -14.42 3.82
CA ALA A 27 8.12 -15.25 4.18
C ALA A 27 8.12 -15.56 5.69
N TYR A 28 7.93 -14.54 6.53
CA TYR A 28 7.79 -14.70 7.98
C TYR A 28 6.66 -15.66 8.37
N ALA A 29 5.49 -15.55 7.72
CA ALA A 29 4.35 -16.41 8.00
C ALA A 29 4.59 -17.87 7.55
N ILE A 30 5.26 -18.10 6.41
CA ILE A 30 5.59 -19.44 5.92
C ILE A 30 6.50 -20.16 6.91
N THR A 31 7.61 -19.54 7.29
CA THR A 31 8.60 -20.17 8.17
C THR A 31 8.06 -20.44 9.58
N ARG A 32 7.12 -19.63 10.06
CA ARG A 32 6.41 -19.85 11.32
C ARG A 32 5.37 -20.95 11.24
N ALA A 33 4.61 -21.03 10.11
CA ALA A 33 3.56 -22.02 9.94
C ALA A 33 4.08 -23.42 9.57
N ALA A 34 5.23 -23.48 8.90
CA ALA A 34 5.87 -24.73 8.46
C ALA A 34 7.40 -24.62 8.69
N PRO A 35 7.87 -24.83 9.94
CA PRO A 35 9.29 -24.86 10.23
C PRO A 35 10.03 -25.88 9.37
N GLY A 36 11.19 -25.50 8.85
CA GLY A 36 11.98 -26.33 7.93
C GLY A 36 11.69 -26.08 6.45
N THR A 37 10.65 -25.33 6.10
CA THR A 37 10.44 -24.86 4.72
C THR A 37 11.53 -23.88 4.33
N ARG A 38 12.26 -24.18 3.26
CA ARG A 38 13.29 -23.29 2.72
C ARG A 38 12.63 -22.19 1.90
N VAL A 39 12.76 -20.95 2.35
CA VAL A 39 12.19 -19.76 1.70
C VAL A 39 13.31 -18.87 1.19
N VAL A 40 13.25 -18.49 -0.07
CA VAL A 40 14.12 -17.47 -0.66
C VAL A 40 13.26 -16.29 -1.07
N VAL A 41 13.70 -15.08 -0.76
CA VAL A 41 13.08 -13.82 -1.22
C VAL A 41 14.01 -13.14 -2.22
N LEU A 42 13.51 -12.83 -3.42
CA LEU A 42 14.22 -12.03 -4.41
C LEU A 42 13.73 -10.59 -4.36
N GLU A 43 14.64 -9.66 -4.10
CA GLU A 43 14.39 -8.22 -4.13
C GLU A 43 15.34 -7.55 -5.15
N LYS A 44 14.77 -6.73 -6.04
CA LYS A 44 15.54 -6.07 -7.10
C LYS A 44 16.44 -4.95 -6.59
N GLU A 45 16.08 -4.33 -5.47
CA GLU A 45 16.83 -3.24 -4.86
C GLU A 45 17.94 -3.77 -3.95
N ALA A 46 18.86 -2.88 -3.56
CA ALA A 46 19.97 -3.19 -2.65
C ALA A 46 19.53 -3.34 -1.18
N GLY A 47 18.23 -3.30 -0.89
CA GLY A 47 17.68 -3.45 0.46
C GLY A 47 16.16 -3.48 0.45
N PRO A 48 15.52 -3.82 1.59
CA PRO A 48 14.07 -3.95 1.67
C PRO A 48 13.37 -2.60 1.67
N ALA A 49 12.07 -2.60 1.39
CA ALA A 49 11.17 -1.46 1.59
C ALA A 49 11.49 -0.19 0.76
N ARG A 50 12.15 -0.29 -0.37
CA ARG A 50 12.57 0.88 -1.17
C ARG A 50 11.44 1.56 -1.94
N HIS A 51 10.31 0.87 -2.14
CA HIS A 51 9.15 1.36 -2.89
C HIS A 51 7.97 1.70 -1.96
N GLN A 52 6.76 1.20 -2.25
CA GLN A 52 5.52 1.54 -1.53
C GLN A 52 5.62 1.40 0.00
N THR A 53 6.40 0.43 0.49
CA THR A 53 6.60 0.21 1.93
C THR A 53 7.35 1.36 2.61
N GLY A 54 8.37 1.91 1.97
CA GLY A 54 9.15 3.04 2.50
C GLY A 54 8.68 4.41 2.01
N ARG A 55 7.63 4.46 1.18
CA ARG A 55 7.12 5.70 0.57
C ARG A 55 5.61 5.84 0.78
N ASN A 56 5.19 5.74 2.03
CA ASN A 56 3.81 5.92 2.48
C ASN A 56 3.76 6.84 3.70
N SER A 57 2.57 7.12 4.22
CA SER A 57 2.36 8.03 5.33
C SER A 57 2.70 7.46 6.72
N GLY A 58 3.15 6.22 6.84
CA GLY A 58 3.45 5.60 8.13
C GLY A 58 2.22 5.26 9.00
N VAL A 59 1.00 5.42 8.49
CA VAL A 59 -0.23 5.31 9.28
C VAL A 59 -0.65 3.86 9.49
N ILE A 60 -0.88 3.49 10.75
CA ILE A 60 -1.59 2.27 11.15
C ILE A 60 -3.08 2.58 11.08
N HIS A 61 -3.73 2.14 9.99
CA HIS A 61 -5.14 2.44 9.72
C HIS A 61 -6.08 1.56 10.53
N SER A 62 -7.07 2.19 11.20
CA SER A 62 -8.10 1.48 11.97
C SER A 62 -9.10 0.64 11.14
N GLY A 63 -9.26 0.95 9.83
CA GLY A 63 -10.26 0.27 9.00
C GLY A 63 -11.58 1.02 8.83
N ILE A 64 -11.73 2.23 9.38
CA ILE A 64 -12.98 3.01 9.42
C ILE A 64 -13.62 3.26 8.04
N TYR A 65 -12.82 3.38 7.00
CA TYR A 65 -13.28 3.69 5.64
C TYR A 65 -13.79 2.48 4.85
N TYR A 66 -13.49 1.26 5.29
CA TYR A 66 -13.70 0.06 4.47
C TYR A 66 -15.07 -0.55 4.69
N ARG A 67 -15.64 -1.08 3.61
CA ARG A 67 -16.95 -1.71 3.64
C ARG A 67 -16.96 -2.89 4.62
N PRO A 68 -17.89 -2.94 5.55
CA PRO A 68 -18.03 -4.07 6.47
C PRO A 68 -18.08 -5.42 5.73
N GLY A 69 -17.38 -6.42 6.27
CA GLY A 69 -17.27 -7.75 5.68
C GLY A 69 -16.24 -7.90 4.55
N SER A 70 -15.71 -6.79 3.97
CA SER A 70 -14.63 -6.86 2.98
C SER A 70 -13.32 -7.39 3.58
N LEU A 71 -12.43 -7.90 2.72
CA LEU A 71 -11.08 -8.32 3.16
C LEU A 71 -10.30 -7.13 3.73
N LYS A 72 -10.42 -5.96 3.10
CA LYS A 72 -9.82 -4.73 3.61
C LYS A 72 -10.25 -4.39 5.02
N ALA A 73 -11.56 -4.43 5.33
CA ALA A 73 -12.06 -4.12 6.66
C ALA A 73 -11.52 -5.12 7.69
N ARG A 74 -11.69 -6.43 7.42
CA ARG A 74 -11.23 -7.49 8.34
C ARG A 74 -9.73 -7.45 8.60
N TYR A 75 -8.94 -7.29 7.53
CA TYR A 75 -7.48 -7.31 7.65
C TYR A 75 -6.93 -5.98 8.21
N ALA A 76 -7.60 -4.85 7.96
CA ALA A 76 -7.19 -3.58 8.57
C ALA A 76 -7.41 -3.58 10.08
N VAL A 77 -8.61 -3.95 10.54
CA VAL A 77 -8.93 -3.99 11.98
C VAL A 77 -7.99 -4.95 12.72
N ARG A 78 -7.86 -6.17 12.21
CA ARG A 78 -6.98 -7.17 12.80
C ARG A 78 -5.50 -6.76 12.71
N GLY A 79 -5.08 -6.27 11.54
CA GLY A 79 -3.72 -5.87 11.26
C GLY A 79 -3.27 -4.67 12.07
N ALA A 80 -4.17 -3.72 12.40
CA ALA A 80 -3.84 -2.58 13.25
C ALA A 80 -3.38 -3.05 14.66
N ALA A 81 -4.16 -3.91 15.29
CA ALA A 81 -3.83 -4.45 16.61
C ALA A 81 -2.53 -5.30 16.58
N GLU A 82 -2.38 -6.15 15.55
CA GLU A 82 -1.20 -6.99 15.39
C GLU A 82 0.06 -6.17 15.07
N MET A 83 -0.06 -5.11 14.28
CA MET A 83 1.06 -4.24 13.93
C MET A 83 1.58 -3.48 15.16
N VAL A 84 0.69 -2.94 15.99
CA VAL A 84 1.07 -2.31 17.27
C VAL A 84 1.80 -3.32 18.17
N LYS A 85 1.26 -4.54 18.30
CA LYS A 85 1.89 -5.61 19.07
C LYS A 85 3.26 -5.98 18.52
N PHE A 86 3.38 -6.15 17.20
CA PHE A 86 4.66 -6.47 16.53
C PHE A 86 5.69 -5.36 16.76
N CYS A 87 5.29 -4.10 16.59
CA CYS A 87 6.20 -2.98 16.84
C CYS A 87 6.66 -2.94 18.29
N ALA A 88 5.77 -3.17 19.25
CA ALA A 88 6.11 -3.21 20.68
C ALA A 88 7.06 -4.38 21.02
N GLU A 89 6.79 -5.57 20.46
CA GLU A 89 7.60 -6.78 20.70
C GLU A 89 9.05 -6.60 20.21
N TYR A 90 9.23 -5.92 19.06
CA TYR A 90 10.54 -5.76 18.45
C TYR A 90 11.17 -4.36 18.66
N GLY A 91 10.60 -3.53 19.52
CA GLY A 91 11.14 -2.20 19.82
C GLY A 91 11.11 -1.23 18.62
N ILE A 92 10.18 -1.42 17.67
CA ILE A 92 10.04 -0.55 16.49
C ILE A 92 9.25 0.70 16.90
N ALA A 93 9.71 1.86 16.47
CA ALA A 93 9.07 3.14 16.77
C ALA A 93 7.62 3.14 16.26
N HIS A 94 6.67 3.36 17.16
CA HIS A 94 5.24 3.43 16.88
C HIS A 94 4.51 4.24 17.96
N ALA A 95 3.34 4.79 17.59
CA ALA A 95 2.46 5.47 18.52
C ALA A 95 1.00 5.32 18.10
N VAL A 96 0.12 5.04 19.05
CA VAL A 96 -1.34 5.06 18.84
C VAL A 96 -1.84 6.45 19.27
N THR A 97 -2.01 7.32 18.29
CA THR A 97 -2.31 8.75 18.51
C THR A 97 -3.79 9.09 18.35
N GLY A 98 -4.56 8.15 17.78
CA GLY A 98 -5.90 8.45 17.28
C GLY A 98 -5.85 9.24 15.97
N LYS A 99 -7.06 9.49 15.44
CA LYS A 99 -7.25 10.26 14.21
C LYS A 99 -8.56 11.05 14.30
N LEU A 100 -8.55 12.31 13.85
CA LEU A 100 -9.75 13.06 13.55
C LEU A 100 -10.16 12.91 12.09
N ILE A 101 -11.45 12.73 11.84
CA ILE A 101 -12.06 12.89 10.51
C ILE A 101 -13.04 14.04 10.64
N VAL A 102 -12.77 15.14 9.93
CA VAL A 102 -13.41 16.45 10.14
C VAL A 102 -14.30 16.80 8.96
N ALA A 103 -15.55 17.15 9.23
CA ALA A 103 -16.47 17.74 8.28
C ALA A 103 -16.33 19.27 8.34
N THR A 104 -15.95 19.86 7.21
CA THR A 104 -15.78 21.32 7.06
C THR A 104 -16.99 21.96 6.39
N GLU A 105 -17.82 21.18 5.70
CA GLU A 105 -19.01 21.66 5.00
C GLU A 105 -20.26 20.86 5.40
N ARG A 106 -21.44 21.48 5.28
CA ARG A 106 -22.70 20.86 5.71
C ARG A 106 -23.08 19.60 4.95
N ASP A 107 -22.74 19.51 3.67
CA ASP A 107 -22.98 18.34 2.83
C ASP A 107 -22.08 17.15 3.19
N GLU A 108 -21.02 17.35 3.97
CA GLU A 108 -20.16 16.30 4.50
C GLU A 108 -20.76 15.61 5.75
N LEU A 109 -21.66 16.27 6.49
CA LEU A 109 -22.22 15.72 7.74
C LEU A 109 -22.93 14.38 7.57
N PRO A 110 -23.80 14.14 6.57
CA PRO A 110 -24.38 12.83 6.36
C PRO A 110 -23.36 11.72 6.09
N ARG A 111 -22.27 12.05 5.38
CA ARG A 111 -21.15 11.13 5.10
C ARG A 111 -20.35 10.83 6.37
N LEU A 112 -20.15 11.82 7.24
CA LEU A 112 -19.51 11.65 8.53
C LEU A 112 -20.31 10.68 9.41
N HIS A 113 -21.64 10.85 9.52
CA HIS A 113 -22.53 9.92 10.24
C HIS A 113 -22.48 8.50 9.65
N GLY A 114 -22.39 8.39 8.32
CA GLY A 114 -22.20 7.09 7.66
C GLY A 114 -20.90 6.39 8.05
N LEU A 115 -19.83 7.17 8.35
CA LEU A 115 -18.59 6.60 8.87
C LEU A 115 -18.73 6.12 10.33
N VAL A 116 -19.51 6.81 11.16
CA VAL A 116 -19.80 6.33 12.53
C VAL A 116 -20.46 4.97 12.49
N GLN A 117 -21.49 4.82 11.65
CA GLN A 117 -22.20 3.54 11.50
C GLN A 117 -21.25 2.45 10.99
N ARG A 118 -20.45 2.75 9.97
CA ARG A 118 -19.44 1.84 9.43
C ARG A 118 -18.40 1.43 10.47
N GLY A 119 -17.97 2.38 11.32
CA GLY A 119 -17.07 2.11 12.42
C GLY A 119 -17.66 1.09 13.40
N ARG A 120 -18.92 1.29 13.80
CA ARG A 120 -19.64 0.35 14.68
C ARG A 120 -19.75 -1.05 14.07
N GLU A 121 -20.11 -1.14 12.80
CA GLU A 121 -20.21 -2.42 12.07
C GLU A 121 -18.86 -3.15 11.93
N ASN A 122 -17.77 -2.40 11.83
CA ASN A 122 -16.40 -2.94 11.80
C ASN A 122 -15.81 -3.18 13.21
N GLY A 123 -16.57 -2.93 14.29
CA GLY A 123 -16.08 -3.07 15.67
C GLY A 123 -15.03 -2.03 16.07
N ILE A 124 -15.01 -0.86 15.42
CA ILE A 124 -14.05 0.21 15.68
C ILE A 124 -14.69 1.24 16.62
N PRO A 125 -14.09 1.53 17.78
CA PRO A 125 -14.56 2.58 18.66
C PRO A 125 -14.47 3.96 17.98
N VAL A 126 -15.59 4.66 17.90
CA VAL A 126 -15.71 5.99 17.31
C VAL A 126 -16.38 6.93 18.30
N ARG A 127 -15.79 8.11 18.52
CA ARG A 127 -16.37 9.19 19.30
C ARG A 127 -16.76 10.35 18.37
N GLU A 128 -18.02 10.72 18.40
CA GLU A 128 -18.53 11.90 17.68
C GLU A 128 -18.19 13.18 18.46
N LEU A 129 -17.78 14.23 17.75
CA LEU A 129 -17.33 15.50 18.31
C LEU A 129 -18.07 16.65 17.61
N GLY A 130 -18.58 17.60 18.41
CA GLY A 130 -19.01 18.89 17.91
C GLY A 130 -17.84 19.84 17.62
N ALA A 131 -18.12 20.96 16.96
CA ALA A 131 -17.10 21.94 16.57
C ALA A 131 -16.17 22.39 17.71
N ALA A 132 -16.73 22.68 18.88
CA ALA A 132 -15.93 23.12 20.03
C ALA A 132 -14.98 22.03 20.56
N GLN A 133 -15.36 20.78 20.42
CA GLN A 133 -14.56 19.64 20.91
C GLN A 133 -13.39 19.29 19.99
N ILE A 134 -13.39 19.74 18.73
CA ILE A 134 -12.27 19.55 17.80
C ILE A 134 -11.00 20.16 18.37
N ALA A 135 -11.10 21.38 18.93
CA ALA A 135 -9.97 22.12 19.49
C ALA A 135 -9.32 21.43 20.71
N GLU A 136 -10.03 20.54 21.41
CA GLU A 136 -9.44 19.74 22.50
C GLU A 136 -8.32 18.82 21.98
N TYR A 137 -8.50 18.28 20.75
CA TYR A 137 -7.55 17.41 20.08
C TYR A 137 -6.57 18.19 19.21
N GLU A 138 -7.09 19.06 18.37
CA GLU A 138 -6.36 19.83 17.35
C GLU A 138 -6.76 21.30 17.39
N PRO A 139 -6.06 22.14 18.17
CA PRO A 139 -6.46 23.55 18.42
C PRO A 139 -6.55 24.41 17.16
N GLU A 140 -5.73 24.13 16.15
CA GLU A 140 -5.63 24.92 14.91
C GLU A 140 -6.53 24.40 13.79
N VAL A 141 -7.26 23.28 14.03
CA VAL A 141 -8.13 22.66 13.04
C VAL A 141 -9.56 23.17 13.21
N GLU A 142 -10.15 23.59 12.08
CA GLU A 142 -11.53 24.05 12.05
C GLU A 142 -12.45 23.06 11.34
N GLY A 143 -13.68 22.93 11.85
CA GLY A 143 -14.71 22.07 11.27
C GLY A 143 -16.06 22.24 11.96
N LEU A 144 -17.11 21.74 11.30
CA LEU A 144 -18.48 21.77 11.82
C LEU A 144 -18.74 20.62 12.81
N ALA A 145 -18.13 19.48 12.55
CA ALA A 145 -18.18 18.28 13.38
C ALA A 145 -16.99 17.37 13.00
N ALA A 146 -16.65 16.45 13.88
CA ALA A 146 -15.64 15.44 13.61
C ALA A 146 -15.99 14.09 14.24
N ILE A 147 -15.26 13.06 13.84
CA ILE A 147 -15.17 11.81 14.59
C ILE A 147 -13.73 11.56 15.01
N HIS A 148 -13.56 11.11 16.23
CA HIS A 148 -12.27 10.64 16.74
C HIS A 148 -12.22 9.11 16.70
N VAL A 149 -11.17 8.55 16.08
CA VAL A 149 -10.93 7.12 15.95
C VAL A 149 -9.65 6.77 16.71
N GLY A 150 -9.78 6.35 17.97
CA GLY A 150 -8.67 6.19 18.91
C GLY A 150 -7.69 5.04 18.57
N THR A 151 -8.08 4.09 17.72
CA THR A 151 -7.26 2.93 17.34
C THR A 151 -6.32 3.17 16.16
N THR A 152 -6.29 4.39 15.63
CA THR A 152 -5.38 4.78 14.56
C THR A 152 -4.02 5.19 15.16
N GLY A 153 -2.94 4.86 14.47
CA GLY A 153 -1.60 5.20 14.93
C GLY A 153 -0.63 5.43 13.77
N VAL A 154 0.64 5.54 14.10
CA VAL A 154 1.76 5.64 13.16
C VAL A 154 2.89 4.72 13.58
N CYS A 155 3.68 4.22 12.61
CA CYS A 155 4.88 3.45 12.89
C CYS A 155 5.93 3.59 11.78
N ASP A 156 7.16 3.16 12.06
CA ASP A 156 8.22 2.97 11.07
C ASP A 156 8.02 1.66 10.30
N PHE A 157 7.29 1.72 9.16
CA PHE A 157 7.11 0.55 8.30
C PHE A 157 8.41 0.05 7.64
N VAL A 158 9.44 0.87 7.54
CA VAL A 158 10.77 0.43 7.08
C VAL A 158 11.42 -0.45 8.14
N GLY A 159 11.34 -0.02 9.41
CA GLY A 159 11.75 -0.81 10.56
C GLY A 159 10.98 -2.13 10.66
N VAL A 160 9.67 -2.10 10.46
CA VAL A 160 8.84 -3.32 10.41
C VAL A 160 9.32 -4.27 9.31
N ALA A 161 9.58 -3.77 8.11
CA ALA A 161 10.04 -4.61 7.00
C ALA A 161 11.42 -5.23 7.27
N ARG A 162 12.35 -4.46 7.84
CA ARG A 162 13.66 -4.98 8.25
C ARG A 162 13.54 -6.08 9.29
N GLN A 163 12.71 -5.84 10.30
CA GLN A 163 12.50 -6.83 11.37
C GLN A 163 11.81 -8.11 10.85
N LEU A 164 10.85 -7.98 9.93
CA LEU A 164 10.25 -9.14 9.27
C LEU A 164 11.27 -9.94 8.46
N ALA A 165 12.19 -9.26 7.77
CA ALA A 165 13.28 -9.91 7.05
C ALA A 165 14.16 -10.74 7.99
N GLU A 166 14.60 -10.16 9.09
CA GLU A 166 15.42 -10.84 10.10
C GLU A 166 14.66 -11.99 10.78
N ALA A 167 13.46 -11.72 11.28
CA ALA A 167 12.66 -12.68 12.03
C ALA A 167 12.09 -13.82 11.17
N SER A 168 12.07 -13.68 9.84
CA SER A 168 11.63 -14.73 8.93
C SER A 168 12.60 -15.90 8.86
N GLY A 169 13.90 -15.69 9.07
CA GLY A 169 14.93 -16.69 8.81
C GLY A 169 15.03 -17.12 7.35
N ALA A 170 14.35 -16.44 6.43
CA ALA A 170 14.42 -16.69 5.00
C ALA A 170 15.74 -16.14 4.41
N GLU A 171 16.25 -16.77 3.39
CA GLU A 171 17.36 -16.21 2.60
C GLU A 171 16.83 -15.06 1.74
N ILE A 172 17.40 -13.86 1.88
CA ILE A 172 16.99 -12.69 1.09
C ILE A 172 18.13 -12.29 0.16
N ARG A 173 17.84 -12.32 -1.14
CA ARG A 173 18.78 -11.93 -2.20
C ARG A 173 18.40 -10.55 -2.73
N TYR A 174 19.21 -9.56 -2.38
CA TYR A 174 19.09 -8.18 -2.88
C TYR A 174 19.80 -8.03 -4.24
N GLY A 175 19.41 -7.03 -5.02
CA GLY A 175 19.92 -6.81 -6.38
C GLY A 175 19.46 -7.89 -7.38
N ALA A 176 18.50 -8.72 -6.99
CA ALA A 176 18.04 -9.89 -7.73
C ALA A 176 16.76 -9.59 -8.53
N GLU A 177 16.84 -8.68 -9.52
CA GLU A 177 15.73 -8.36 -10.39
C GLU A 177 15.31 -9.57 -11.24
N VAL A 178 14.04 -9.95 -11.21
CA VAL A 178 13.50 -11.05 -12.02
C VAL A 178 13.39 -10.62 -13.48
N ARG A 179 14.01 -11.38 -14.39
CA ARG A 179 14.00 -11.13 -15.84
C ARG A 179 13.15 -12.13 -16.61
N ARG A 180 13.08 -13.37 -16.15
CA ARG A 180 12.33 -14.43 -16.81
C ARG A 180 11.92 -15.49 -15.80
N ILE A 181 10.75 -16.07 -16.01
CA ILE A 181 10.21 -17.20 -15.26
C ILE A 181 9.89 -18.32 -16.25
N ASP A 182 10.43 -19.50 -15.99
CA ASP A 182 10.02 -20.75 -16.64
C ASP A 182 9.27 -21.59 -15.59
N ARG A 183 7.96 -21.72 -15.78
CA ARG A 183 7.08 -22.46 -14.89
C ARG A 183 6.58 -23.72 -15.56
N ARG A 184 6.75 -24.84 -14.88
CA ARG A 184 6.22 -26.15 -15.29
C ARG A 184 5.40 -26.75 -14.16
N PRO A 185 4.10 -27.00 -14.38
CA PRO A 185 3.20 -27.48 -13.33
C PRO A 185 3.72 -28.74 -12.61
N GLU A 186 4.37 -29.64 -13.33
CA GLU A 186 4.89 -30.92 -12.79
C GLU A 186 6.25 -30.77 -12.09
N LEU A 187 7.04 -29.75 -12.47
CA LEU A 187 8.45 -29.62 -12.09
C LEU A 187 8.78 -28.36 -11.27
N GLY A 188 7.79 -27.47 -11.01
CA GLY A 188 8.03 -26.22 -10.28
C GLY A 188 8.36 -25.02 -11.16
N VAL A 189 9.16 -24.09 -10.64
CA VAL A 189 9.51 -22.82 -11.29
C VAL A 189 11.03 -22.62 -11.29
N ALA A 190 11.54 -22.04 -12.37
CA ALA A 190 12.92 -21.56 -12.48
C ALA A 190 12.88 -20.06 -12.82
N VAL A 191 13.54 -19.26 -12.02
CA VAL A 191 13.56 -17.78 -12.14
C VAL A 191 14.96 -17.33 -12.50
N LEU A 192 15.11 -16.66 -13.64
CA LEU A 192 16.35 -16.02 -14.07
C LEU A 192 16.39 -14.58 -13.54
N THR A 193 17.44 -14.22 -12.83
CA THR A 193 17.69 -12.86 -12.35
C THR A 193 18.47 -12.01 -13.35
N GLY A 194 18.50 -10.71 -13.12
CA GLY A 194 19.30 -9.78 -13.93
C GLY A 194 20.82 -9.99 -13.83
N ALA A 195 21.28 -10.61 -12.75
CA ALA A 195 22.68 -11.00 -12.55
C ALA A 195 23.06 -12.30 -13.32
N GLY A 196 22.07 -12.98 -13.90
CA GLY A 196 22.26 -14.24 -14.61
C GLY A 196 22.08 -15.51 -13.76
N ASP A 197 21.79 -15.35 -12.47
CA ASP A 197 21.52 -16.48 -11.58
C ASP A 197 20.17 -17.12 -11.88
N VAL A 198 20.10 -18.44 -11.75
CA VAL A 198 18.85 -19.19 -11.86
C VAL A 198 18.47 -19.75 -10.49
N VAL A 199 17.30 -19.37 -9.98
CA VAL A 199 16.75 -19.88 -8.73
C VAL A 199 15.58 -20.81 -9.01
N ARG A 200 15.64 -22.04 -8.50
CA ARG A 200 14.64 -23.09 -8.69
C ARG A 200 13.84 -23.31 -7.42
N ALA A 201 12.51 -23.29 -7.55
CA ALA A 201 11.60 -23.48 -6.44
C ALA A 201 10.44 -24.40 -6.80
N ARG A 202 9.82 -24.99 -5.80
CA ARG A 202 8.60 -25.80 -5.96
C ARG A 202 7.37 -24.92 -6.17
N VAL A 203 7.29 -23.79 -5.45
CA VAL A 203 6.18 -22.82 -5.51
C VAL A 203 6.75 -21.41 -5.58
N LEU A 204 6.10 -20.55 -6.37
CA LEU A 204 6.39 -19.11 -6.46
C LEU A 204 5.31 -18.30 -5.80
N VAL A 205 5.70 -17.26 -5.06
CA VAL A 205 4.81 -16.23 -4.51
C VAL A 205 5.18 -14.87 -5.09
N ASN A 206 4.25 -14.26 -5.80
CA ASN A 206 4.44 -12.96 -6.41
C ASN A 206 3.91 -11.86 -5.49
N CYS A 207 4.81 -11.14 -4.84
CA CYS A 207 4.58 -9.95 -4.03
C CYS A 207 5.28 -8.70 -4.61
N ALA A 208 5.40 -8.62 -5.94
CA ALA A 208 6.19 -7.62 -6.66
C ALA A 208 5.53 -6.21 -6.71
N GLY A 209 4.45 -5.97 -5.99
CA GLY A 209 3.84 -4.65 -5.84
C GLY A 209 3.55 -3.94 -7.18
N LEU A 210 4.29 -2.88 -7.50
CA LEU A 210 4.14 -2.13 -8.75
C LEU A 210 4.32 -2.98 -10.02
N HIS A 211 5.01 -4.12 -9.94
CA HIS A 211 5.30 -5.02 -11.07
C HIS A 211 4.55 -6.36 -11.00
N CYS A 212 3.60 -6.53 -10.08
CA CYS A 212 2.94 -7.81 -9.83
C CYS A 212 2.19 -8.37 -11.05
N ASP A 213 1.61 -7.52 -11.89
CA ASP A 213 0.94 -7.92 -13.13
C ASP A 213 1.93 -8.40 -14.21
N GLU A 214 3.15 -7.86 -14.23
CA GLU A 214 4.21 -8.31 -15.15
C GLU A 214 4.76 -9.67 -14.72
N ILE A 215 5.03 -9.85 -13.43
CA ILE A 215 5.45 -11.14 -12.88
C ILE A 215 4.38 -12.21 -13.11
N SER A 216 3.09 -11.89 -12.95
CA SER A 216 2.00 -12.82 -13.27
C SER A 216 2.05 -13.27 -14.73
N ARG A 217 2.21 -12.33 -15.68
CA ARG A 217 2.35 -12.68 -17.10
C ARG A 217 3.60 -13.49 -17.41
N MET A 218 4.71 -13.25 -16.71
CA MET A 218 5.94 -14.05 -16.86
C MET A 218 5.74 -15.51 -16.43
N THR A 219 4.83 -15.79 -15.48
CA THR A 219 4.47 -17.18 -15.13
C THR A 219 3.51 -17.81 -16.12
N GLY A 220 2.98 -17.08 -17.09
CA GLY A 220 1.96 -17.52 -18.04
C GLY A 220 0.52 -17.34 -17.54
N ASP A 221 0.31 -16.72 -16.36
CA ASP A 221 -1.02 -16.43 -15.82
C ASP A 221 -1.50 -15.03 -16.27
N ASP A 222 -2.74 -14.95 -16.77
CA ASP A 222 -3.34 -13.63 -17.06
C ASP A 222 -3.87 -13.00 -15.76
N PRO A 223 -3.33 -11.86 -15.34
CA PRO A 223 -3.85 -11.14 -14.18
C PRO A 223 -5.25 -10.54 -14.41
N GLU A 224 -5.72 -10.44 -15.66
CA GLU A 224 -6.98 -9.80 -16.10
C GLU A 224 -7.07 -8.31 -15.74
N MET A 225 -5.98 -7.74 -15.30
CA MET A 225 -5.85 -6.34 -14.93
C MET A 225 -4.46 -5.80 -15.30
N ARG A 226 -4.29 -4.50 -15.15
CA ARG A 226 -2.99 -3.84 -15.24
C ARG A 226 -2.78 -2.90 -14.05
N ILE A 227 -1.56 -2.85 -13.57
CA ILE A 227 -1.15 -1.79 -12.65
C ILE A 227 -0.99 -0.50 -13.43
N VAL A 228 -1.81 0.49 -13.08
CA VAL A 228 -1.70 1.87 -13.54
C VAL A 228 -1.13 2.68 -12.37
N PRO A 229 0.07 3.26 -12.54
CA PRO A 229 0.72 3.97 -11.43
C PRO A 229 0.11 5.37 -11.25
N PHE A 230 -0.21 5.71 -9.99
CA PHE A 230 -0.60 7.07 -9.58
C PHE A 230 0.40 7.60 -8.55
N ARG A 231 1.03 8.74 -8.86
CA ARG A 231 1.93 9.40 -7.95
C ARG A 231 1.14 10.24 -6.95
N GLY A 232 1.46 10.08 -5.68
CA GLY A 232 1.00 10.93 -4.59
C GLY A 232 2.14 11.84 -4.15
N GLU A 233 1.95 13.13 -4.32
CA GLU A 233 2.91 14.15 -3.91
C GLU A 233 2.58 14.63 -2.52
N TYR A 234 3.63 14.84 -1.73
CA TYR A 234 3.52 15.28 -0.35
C TYR A 234 4.25 16.60 -0.15
N TYR A 235 3.80 17.33 0.87
CA TYR A 235 4.54 18.41 1.48
C TYR A 235 4.81 18.09 2.94
N THR A 236 5.90 18.61 3.48
CA THR A 236 6.17 18.68 4.91
C THR A 236 5.76 20.05 5.40
N LEU A 237 5.10 20.10 6.54
CA LEU A 237 4.71 21.37 7.18
C LEU A 237 5.93 21.98 7.90
N ALA A 238 6.30 23.19 7.54
CA ALA A 238 7.43 23.90 8.16
C ALA A 238 7.19 24.24 9.65
N ARG A 239 5.90 24.38 10.04
CA ARG A 239 5.45 24.58 11.42
C ARG A 239 4.70 23.35 11.95
N PRO A 240 5.41 22.27 12.32
CA PRO A 240 4.78 21.01 12.71
C PRO A 240 3.96 21.11 13.99
N GLU A 241 4.17 22.13 14.81
CA GLU A 241 3.40 22.42 16.04
C GLU A 241 1.92 22.73 15.79
N LEU A 242 1.56 23.13 14.57
CA LEU A 242 0.15 23.39 14.18
C LEU A 242 -0.71 22.11 14.13
N VAL A 243 -0.10 20.92 14.12
CA VAL A 243 -0.82 19.65 14.05
C VAL A 243 -0.27 18.68 15.08
N ARG A 244 -1.14 18.16 15.93
CA ARG A 244 -0.75 17.23 17.02
C ARG A 244 -0.80 15.77 16.63
N GLY A 245 -1.68 15.40 15.69
CA GLY A 245 -1.92 14.01 15.32
C GLY A 245 -2.26 13.81 13.84
N LEU A 246 -3.34 13.11 13.59
CA LEU A 246 -3.80 12.73 12.26
C LEU A 246 -5.13 13.41 11.97
N VAL A 247 -5.18 14.27 10.95
CA VAL A 247 -6.39 15.04 10.58
C VAL A 247 -6.76 14.79 9.13
N TYR A 248 -7.94 14.25 8.92
CA TYR A 248 -8.41 13.79 7.61
C TYR A 248 -9.74 14.48 7.27
N PRO A 249 -10.00 14.85 6.02
CA PRO A 249 -11.32 15.27 5.59
C PRO A 249 -12.28 14.08 5.54
N VAL A 250 -13.57 14.35 5.50
CA VAL A 250 -14.58 13.34 5.17
C VAL A 250 -14.38 12.92 3.71
N PRO A 251 -14.23 11.61 3.42
CA PRO A 251 -14.02 11.17 2.05
C PRO A 251 -15.24 11.44 1.17
N ASP A 252 -14.99 11.84 -0.06
CA ASP A 252 -16.01 11.93 -1.10
C ASP A 252 -16.08 10.59 -1.86
N PRO A 253 -17.23 9.88 -1.82
CA PRO A 253 -17.37 8.58 -2.47
C PRO A 253 -17.31 8.65 -4.00
N ALA A 254 -17.46 9.84 -4.59
CA ALA A 254 -17.30 10.05 -6.03
C ALA A 254 -15.84 9.91 -6.49
N PHE A 255 -14.89 9.92 -5.54
CA PHE A 255 -13.46 9.92 -5.82
C PHE A 255 -12.76 8.68 -5.23
N PRO A 256 -11.85 8.07 -5.99
CA PRO A 256 -11.17 6.85 -5.56
C PRO A 256 -10.09 7.09 -4.51
N PHE A 257 -9.74 8.34 -4.22
CA PHE A 257 -8.67 8.71 -3.30
C PHE A 257 -9.19 9.66 -2.22
N LEU A 258 -8.58 9.55 -1.02
CA LEU A 258 -8.82 10.51 0.06
C LEU A 258 -8.29 11.89 -0.35
N GLY A 259 -8.99 12.94 0.05
CA GLY A 259 -8.52 14.32 -0.08
C GLY A 259 -7.23 14.59 0.69
N VAL A 260 -6.67 15.78 0.52
CA VAL A 260 -5.48 16.23 1.24
C VAL A 260 -5.73 16.14 2.74
N HIS A 261 -4.83 15.47 3.44
CA HIS A 261 -4.90 15.23 4.89
C HIS A 261 -3.55 15.51 5.55
N LEU A 262 -3.56 15.65 6.87
CA LEU A 262 -2.41 15.98 7.69
C LEU A 262 -2.04 14.76 8.52
N THR A 263 -0.76 14.41 8.53
CA THR A 263 -0.25 13.24 9.22
C THR A 263 1.01 13.59 9.99
N ARG A 264 0.93 13.63 11.32
CA ARG A 264 2.11 13.70 12.15
C ARG A 264 2.78 12.32 12.17
N GLY A 265 3.98 12.27 11.62
CA GLY A 265 4.79 11.04 11.55
C GLY A 265 5.41 10.67 12.89
N ILE A 266 5.97 9.47 12.94
CA ILE A 266 6.67 8.97 14.14
C ILE A 266 7.97 9.76 14.43
N ASP A 267 8.52 10.44 13.44
CA ASP A 267 9.65 11.35 13.54
C ASP A 267 9.28 12.75 14.05
N GLY A 268 7.98 13.02 14.29
CA GLY A 268 7.44 14.30 14.71
C GLY A 268 7.20 15.29 13.59
N GLY A 269 7.64 15.02 12.36
CA GLY A 269 7.31 15.82 11.18
C GLY A 269 5.84 15.69 10.80
N VAL A 270 5.29 16.71 10.15
CA VAL A 270 3.90 16.67 9.65
C VAL A 270 3.91 16.63 8.13
N HIS A 271 3.38 15.53 7.57
CA HIS A 271 3.20 15.36 6.14
C HIS A 271 1.79 15.75 5.73
N ILE A 272 1.69 16.48 4.62
CA ILE A 272 0.44 16.98 4.05
C ILE A 272 0.27 16.39 2.66
N GLY A 273 -0.86 15.78 2.38
CA GLY A 273 -1.16 15.11 1.11
C GLY A 273 -1.69 13.72 1.35
N PRO A 274 -1.50 12.82 0.38
CA PRO A 274 -1.05 13.11 -0.97
C PRO A 274 -2.19 13.55 -1.90
N ASN A 275 -1.83 14.22 -2.99
CA ASN A 275 -2.67 14.28 -4.19
C ASN A 275 -2.62 12.93 -4.97
N ALA A 276 -3.23 12.89 -6.15
CA ALA A 276 -3.19 11.70 -7.00
C ALA A 276 -3.11 12.09 -8.48
N VAL A 277 -1.91 12.08 -9.05
CA VAL A 277 -1.66 12.35 -10.46
C VAL A 277 -1.13 11.10 -11.18
N PRO A 278 -1.39 10.91 -12.48
CA PRO A 278 -0.79 9.82 -13.23
C PRO A 278 0.74 9.88 -13.17
N ALA A 279 1.39 8.75 -12.93
CA ALA A 279 2.84 8.63 -13.03
C ALA A 279 3.24 8.13 -14.43
N LEU A 280 4.34 8.66 -14.99
CA LEU A 280 4.83 8.31 -16.32
C LEU A 280 5.72 7.06 -16.33
N ALA A 281 5.88 6.47 -15.15
CA ALA A 281 6.56 5.20 -14.91
C ALA A 281 6.00 4.54 -13.65
N ARG A 282 6.16 3.21 -13.49
CA ARG A 282 5.76 2.48 -12.28
C ARG A 282 6.51 2.98 -11.04
N GLU A 283 7.73 3.43 -11.23
CA GLU A 283 8.59 4.06 -10.22
C GLU A 283 8.81 5.55 -10.49
N GLY A 284 7.80 6.20 -11.07
CA GLY A 284 7.80 7.62 -11.39
C GLY A 284 7.57 8.50 -10.16
N TYR A 285 8.58 8.62 -9.30
CA TYR A 285 8.49 9.40 -8.06
C TYR A 285 8.59 10.91 -8.28
N ASP A 286 8.99 11.35 -9.47
CA ASP A 286 8.98 12.73 -9.91
C ASP A 286 8.53 12.85 -11.38
N TRP A 287 8.32 14.08 -11.86
CA TRP A 287 7.86 14.33 -13.23
C TRP A 287 8.89 14.01 -14.31
N GLY A 288 10.18 14.01 -13.95
CA GLY A 288 11.30 13.73 -14.88
C GLY A 288 11.47 12.24 -15.20
N VAL A 289 10.86 11.35 -14.39
CA VAL A 289 10.99 9.90 -14.61
C VAL A 289 9.96 9.42 -15.60
N VAL A 290 10.41 9.17 -16.84
CA VAL A 290 9.58 8.63 -17.93
C VAL A 290 10.17 7.29 -18.38
N ARG A 291 9.36 6.24 -18.40
CA ARG A 291 9.71 4.92 -18.95
C ARG A 291 8.82 4.61 -20.15
N PRO A 292 9.31 4.79 -21.40
CA PRO A 292 8.45 4.70 -22.59
C PRO A 292 7.68 3.38 -22.72
N ARG A 293 8.31 2.24 -22.35
CA ARG A 293 7.64 0.92 -22.38
C ARG A 293 6.49 0.82 -21.38
N GLU A 294 6.69 1.31 -20.15
CA GLU A 294 5.68 1.28 -19.10
C GLU A 294 4.54 2.25 -19.41
N LEU A 295 4.87 3.46 -19.86
CA LEU A 295 3.90 4.45 -20.30
C LEU A 295 3.09 3.93 -21.49
N GLY A 296 3.75 3.39 -22.52
CA GLY A 296 3.08 2.79 -23.68
C GLY A 296 2.17 1.64 -23.27
N ALA A 297 2.59 0.81 -22.33
CA ALA A 297 1.77 -0.28 -21.79
C ALA A 297 0.55 0.24 -21.01
N THR A 298 0.67 1.35 -20.26
CA THR A 298 -0.44 2.02 -19.59
C THR A 298 -1.41 2.62 -20.59
N LEU A 299 -0.92 3.31 -21.63
CA LEU A 299 -1.74 3.93 -22.67
C LEU A 299 -2.42 2.89 -23.57
N ALA A 300 -1.80 1.74 -23.81
CA ALA A 300 -2.40 0.64 -24.58
C ALA A 300 -3.50 -0.11 -23.80
N TRP A 301 -3.63 0.11 -22.47
CA TRP A 301 -4.64 -0.56 -21.66
C TRP A 301 -6.00 0.14 -21.78
N PRO A 302 -7.06 -0.55 -22.26
CA PRO A 302 -8.38 0.07 -22.45
C PRO A 302 -8.93 0.72 -21.17
N GLY A 303 -8.72 0.08 -20.01
CA GLY A 303 -9.16 0.59 -18.72
C GLY A 303 -8.60 1.95 -18.36
N SER A 304 -7.39 2.29 -18.80
CA SER A 304 -6.79 3.62 -18.57
C SER A 304 -7.60 4.74 -19.21
N TRP A 305 -8.10 4.53 -20.43
CA TRP A 305 -8.95 5.49 -21.14
C TRP A 305 -10.34 5.60 -20.52
N GLN A 306 -10.90 4.50 -20.04
CA GLN A 306 -12.19 4.50 -19.34
C GLN A 306 -12.11 5.31 -18.03
N ILE A 307 -11.03 5.16 -17.25
CA ILE A 307 -10.80 5.98 -16.07
C ILE A 307 -10.64 7.45 -16.45
N ALA A 308 -9.78 7.75 -17.43
CA ALA A 308 -9.54 9.10 -17.87
C ALA A 308 -10.86 9.79 -18.31
N ARG A 309 -11.70 9.09 -19.10
CA ARG A 309 -13.00 9.60 -19.55
C ARG A 309 -13.99 9.81 -18.39
N ARG A 310 -14.03 8.89 -17.42
CA ARG A 310 -14.96 8.96 -16.28
C ARG A 310 -14.57 10.03 -15.25
N HIS A 311 -13.27 10.23 -15.02
CA HIS A 311 -12.75 11.05 -13.92
C HIS A 311 -11.91 12.26 -14.40
N TRP A 312 -12.04 12.72 -15.65
CA TRP A 312 -11.18 13.77 -16.22
C TRP A 312 -11.25 15.10 -15.44
N ARG A 313 -12.44 15.48 -14.93
CA ARG A 313 -12.61 16.73 -14.16
C ARG A 313 -11.85 16.65 -12.82
N TYR A 314 -11.94 15.51 -12.16
CA TYR A 314 -11.17 15.26 -10.94
C TYR A 314 -9.67 15.26 -11.23
N GLY A 315 -9.23 14.54 -12.25
CA GLY A 315 -7.83 14.49 -12.67
C GLY A 315 -7.26 15.87 -13.02
N ALA A 316 -8.03 16.73 -13.67
CA ALA A 316 -7.64 18.11 -13.93
C ALA A 316 -7.46 18.93 -12.64
N GLY A 317 -8.33 18.73 -11.64
CA GLY A 317 -8.19 19.33 -10.32
C GLY A 317 -6.94 18.85 -9.57
N GLU A 318 -6.64 17.54 -9.62
CA GLU A 318 -5.41 16.97 -9.04
C GLU A 318 -4.16 17.53 -9.73
N LEU A 319 -4.17 17.60 -11.06
CA LEU A 319 -3.06 18.18 -11.83
C LEU A 319 -2.84 19.65 -11.47
N ARG A 320 -3.92 20.44 -11.33
CA ARG A 320 -3.83 21.84 -10.90
C ARG A 320 -3.19 21.93 -9.51
N ARG A 321 -3.56 21.07 -8.55
CA ARG A 321 -2.96 21.03 -7.21
C ARG A 321 -1.48 20.60 -7.26
N SER A 322 -1.12 19.70 -8.16
CA SER A 322 0.27 19.27 -8.37
C SER A 322 1.15 20.42 -8.91
N LEU A 323 0.60 21.22 -9.84
CA LEU A 323 1.34 22.28 -10.52
C LEU A 323 1.25 23.64 -9.79
N SER A 324 0.37 23.81 -8.81
CA SER A 324 0.14 25.06 -8.10
C SER A 324 0.16 24.89 -6.60
N ARG A 325 1.24 25.34 -5.97
CA ARG A 325 1.37 25.41 -4.51
C ARG A 325 0.22 26.18 -3.86
N GLY A 326 -0.23 27.29 -4.49
CA GLY A 326 -1.37 28.05 -3.99
C GLY A 326 -2.69 27.28 -4.02
N ALA A 327 -2.94 26.50 -5.08
CA ALA A 327 -4.13 25.65 -5.15
C ALA A 327 -4.08 24.51 -4.11
N PHE A 328 -2.90 23.97 -3.83
CA PHE A 328 -2.70 22.98 -2.78
C PHE A 328 -2.92 23.60 -1.39
N THR A 329 -2.33 24.77 -1.13
CA THR A 329 -2.54 25.54 0.13
C THR A 329 -4.02 25.79 0.38
N THR A 330 -4.77 26.18 -0.64
CA THR A 330 -6.23 26.41 -0.51
C THR A 330 -6.96 25.14 -0.05
N ALA A 331 -6.56 23.97 -0.55
CA ALA A 331 -7.15 22.71 -0.11
C ALA A 331 -6.80 22.36 1.35
N VAL A 332 -5.58 22.65 1.78
CA VAL A 332 -5.13 22.43 3.18
C VAL A 332 -5.86 23.35 4.13
N ARG A 333 -6.06 24.63 3.75
CA ARG A 333 -6.71 25.65 4.59
C ARG A 333 -8.17 25.34 4.95
N ARG A 334 -8.80 24.41 4.27
CA ARG A 334 -10.13 23.91 4.68
C ARG A 334 -10.11 23.23 6.04
N LEU A 335 -9.01 22.56 6.39
CA LEU A 335 -8.81 21.88 7.66
C LEU A 335 -7.96 22.70 8.64
N LEU A 336 -6.94 23.39 8.10
CA LEU A 336 -5.95 24.11 8.86
C LEU A 336 -5.81 25.55 8.32
N PRO A 337 -6.69 26.50 8.72
CA PRO A 337 -6.74 27.88 8.18
C PRO A 337 -5.44 28.66 8.37
N ALA A 338 -4.69 28.37 9.43
CA ALA A 338 -3.44 29.05 9.77
C ALA A 338 -2.27 28.77 8.81
N VAL A 339 -2.40 27.78 7.90
CA VAL A 339 -1.36 27.41 6.92
C VAL A 339 -1.22 28.48 5.84
N THR A 340 0.01 28.81 5.52
CA THR A 340 0.40 29.65 4.38
C THR A 340 1.12 28.84 3.32
N ALA A 341 1.32 29.40 2.12
CA ALA A 341 2.08 28.72 1.08
C ALA A 341 3.55 28.48 1.47
N ASP A 342 4.11 29.33 2.33
CA ASP A 342 5.50 29.20 2.77
C ASP A 342 5.72 28.08 3.78
N ASP A 343 4.64 27.64 4.44
CA ASP A 343 4.69 26.48 5.34
C ASP A 343 4.78 25.14 4.59
N LEU A 344 4.54 25.13 3.28
CA LEU A 344 4.53 23.90 2.48
C LEU A 344 5.89 23.67 1.82
N VAL A 345 6.67 22.75 2.38
CA VAL A 345 7.97 22.32 1.83
C VAL A 345 7.76 21.03 1.04
N PRO A 346 8.13 20.98 -0.27
CA PRO A 346 8.00 19.75 -1.06
C PRO A 346 8.70 18.56 -0.41
N ALA A 347 8.03 17.41 -0.37
CA ALA A 347 8.53 16.17 0.21
C ALA A 347 8.57 15.04 -0.82
N ALA A 348 9.17 13.92 -0.44
CA ALA A 348 9.27 12.76 -1.30
C ALA A 348 7.89 12.19 -1.67
N ALA A 349 7.70 11.91 -2.95
CA ALA A 349 6.47 11.30 -3.45
C ALA A 349 6.45 9.78 -3.26
N GLY A 350 5.24 9.22 -3.20
CA GLY A 350 4.97 7.80 -3.31
C GLY A 350 4.25 7.46 -4.61
N VAL A 351 4.35 6.22 -5.08
CA VAL A 351 3.54 5.74 -6.21
C VAL A 351 2.62 4.63 -5.74
N ARG A 352 1.33 4.79 -6.04
CA ARG A 352 0.29 3.80 -5.78
C ARG A 352 0.18 2.84 -6.96
N ALA A 353 0.25 1.54 -6.69
CA ALA A 353 -0.02 0.49 -7.65
C ALA A 353 -1.54 0.28 -7.73
N GLN A 354 -2.21 1.01 -8.63
CA GLN A 354 -3.65 0.84 -8.79
C GLN A 354 -3.95 -0.24 -9.82
N ALA A 355 -4.57 -1.33 -9.37
CA ALA A 355 -5.06 -2.36 -10.26
C ALA A 355 -6.33 -1.88 -10.99
N VAL A 356 -6.30 -1.96 -12.32
CA VAL A 356 -7.35 -1.47 -13.21
C VAL A 356 -7.79 -2.59 -14.15
N LEU A 357 -9.08 -2.89 -14.17
CA LEU A 357 -9.69 -3.84 -15.12
C LEU A 357 -9.83 -3.22 -16.51
N ARG A 358 -10.13 -4.05 -17.52
CA ARG A 358 -10.29 -3.58 -18.92
C ARG A 358 -11.40 -2.58 -19.11
N ASP A 359 -12.47 -2.65 -18.30
CA ASP A 359 -13.63 -1.75 -18.31
C ASP A 359 -13.40 -0.45 -17.51
N GLY A 360 -12.19 -0.26 -16.95
CA GLY A 360 -11.82 0.89 -16.14
C GLY A 360 -12.26 0.79 -14.68
N THR A 361 -12.80 -0.34 -14.25
CA THR A 361 -13.08 -0.58 -12.83
C THR A 361 -11.77 -0.62 -12.04
N LEU A 362 -11.72 0.18 -10.97
CA LEU A 362 -10.62 0.15 -10.00
C LEU A 362 -10.84 -1.02 -9.06
N VAL A 363 -9.87 -1.91 -8.95
CA VAL A 363 -9.93 -3.00 -7.97
C VAL A 363 -9.75 -2.40 -6.58
N ASP A 364 -10.82 -2.43 -5.79
CA ASP A 364 -10.83 -1.77 -4.48
C ASP A 364 -10.32 -2.68 -3.36
N ASP A 365 -10.65 -3.99 -3.35
CA ASP A 365 -10.24 -4.91 -2.28
C ASP A 365 -8.92 -5.62 -2.61
N PHE A 366 -8.36 -6.37 -1.67
CA PHE A 366 -7.20 -7.22 -1.90
C PHE A 366 -7.53 -8.30 -2.94
N LEU A 367 -6.62 -8.47 -3.89
CA LEU A 367 -6.75 -9.47 -4.95
C LEU A 367 -5.56 -10.43 -4.89
N ILE A 368 -5.85 -11.66 -4.47
CA ILE A 368 -4.89 -12.76 -4.45
C ILE A 368 -5.42 -13.86 -5.36
N LYS A 369 -4.68 -14.16 -6.44
CA LYS A 369 -5.01 -15.23 -7.39
C LYS A 369 -4.03 -16.39 -7.27
N GLU A 370 -4.53 -17.58 -7.53
CA GLU A 370 -3.73 -18.81 -7.58
C GLU A 370 -3.58 -19.29 -9.02
N GLY A 371 -2.37 -19.68 -9.38
CA GLY A 371 -2.03 -20.37 -10.60
C GLY A 371 -1.37 -21.71 -10.28
N ALA A 372 -1.06 -22.49 -11.29
CA ALA A 372 -0.31 -23.72 -11.10
C ALA A 372 1.07 -23.39 -10.50
N ARG A 373 1.32 -23.84 -9.27
CA ARG A 373 2.57 -23.59 -8.51
C ARG A 373 2.89 -22.10 -8.31
N ALA A 374 1.90 -21.23 -8.35
CA ALA A 374 2.10 -19.80 -8.16
C ALA A 374 0.94 -19.18 -7.35
N VAL A 375 1.28 -18.25 -6.47
CA VAL A 375 0.33 -17.40 -5.76
C VAL A 375 0.69 -15.95 -6.08
N HIS A 376 -0.27 -15.19 -6.59
CA HIS A 376 -0.07 -13.81 -7.01
C HIS A 376 -0.84 -12.83 -6.15
N VAL A 377 -0.15 -11.93 -5.48
CA VAL A 377 -0.75 -10.76 -4.83
C VAL A 377 -0.84 -9.65 -5.88
N LEU A 378 -1.97 -9.57 -6.57
CA LEU A 378 -2.18 -8.66 -7.71
C LEU A 378 -2.65 -7.27 -7.31
N ASN A 379 -3.33 -7.15 -6.16
CA ASN A 379 -3.75 -5.86 -5.64
C ASN A 379 -3.64 -5.87 -4.11
N ALA A 380 -2.77 -5.03 -3.60
CA ALA A 380 -2.62 -4.79 -2.17
C ALA A 380 -2.57 -3.27 -1.89
N PRO A 381 -3.73 -2.57 -2.09
CA PRO A 381 -3.80 -1.13 -1.88
C PRO A 381 -3.78 -0.80 -0.38
N SER A 382 -3.72 0.50 -0.04
CA SER A 382 -3.92 0.92 1.35
C SER A 382 -5.22 0.27 1.91
N PRO A 383 -5.12 -0.40 3.05
CA PRO A 383 -4.12 -0.32 4.11
C PRO A 383 -3.13 -1.51 4.14
N ALA A 384 -2.58 -1.93 3.02
CA ALA A 384 -1.78 -3.16 2.95
C ALA A 384 -0.58 -3.20 3.93
N ALA A 385 0.05 -2.06 4.22
CA ALA A 385 1.15 -2.02 5.20
C ALA A 385 0.64 -2.36 6.61
N THR A 386 -0.44 -1.74 7.07
CA THR A 386 -1.12 -2.08 8.33
C THR A 386 -1.57 -3.55 8.36
N ALA A 387 -2.13 -4.02 7.25
CA ALA A 387 -2.70 -5.36 7.10
C ALA A 387 -1.67 -6.42 6.69
N SER A 388 -0.38 -6.09 6.62
CA SER A 388 0.63 -6.97 6.04
C SER A 388 0.76 -8.31 6.76
N LEU A 389 0.65 -8.35 8.08
CA LEU A 389 0.71 -9.59 8.86
C LEU A 389 -0.44 -10.55 8.54
N PRO A 390 -1.73 -10.15 8.59
CA PRO A 390 -2.82 -11.03 8.16
C PRO A 390 -2.79 -11.36 6.65
N ILE A 391 -2.38 -10.44 5.77
CA ILE A 391 -2.18 -10.74 4.35
C ILE A 391 -1.09 -11.80 4.17
N GLY A 392 0.05 -11.63 4.84
CA GLY A 392 1.16 -12.58 4.77
C GLY A 392 0.74 -13.99 5.19
N ARG A 393 -0.08 -14.12 6.25
CA ARG A 393 -0.62 -15.43 6.67
C ARG A 393 -1.56 -16.05 5.63
N GLU A 394 -2.42 -15.25 5.00
CA GLU A 394 -3.30 -15.76 3.95
C GLU A 394 -2.53 -16.20 2.72
N VAL A 395 -1.54 -15.44 2.29
CA VAL A 395 -0.67 -15.80 1.16
C VAL A 395 0.17 -17.04 1.50
N ALA A 396 0.72 -17.11 2.73
CA ALA A 396 1.46 -18.27 3.21
C ALA A 396 0.61 -19.54 3.23
N ARG A 397 -0.63 -19.47 3.70
CA ARG A 397 -1.57 -20.61 3.68
C ARG A 397 -1.75 -21.15 2.27
N ARG A 398 -2.02 -20.28 1.28
CA ARG A 398 -2.18 -20.69 -0.13
C ARG A 398 -0.88 -21.28 -0.71
N ALA A 399 0.27 -20.66 -0.43
CA ALA A 399 1.55 -21.16 -0.89
C ALA A 399 1.87 -22.57 -0.32
N LEU A 400 1.60 -22.79 0.98
CA LEU A 400 1.80 -24.07 1.64
C LEU A 400 0.79 -25.13 1.16
N GLU A 401 -0.43 -24.77 0.82
CA GLU A 401 -1.42 -25.66 0.17
C GLU A 401 -0.93 -26.06 -1.22
N SER A 402 -0.49 -25.09 -2.02
CA SER A 402 0.13 -25.37 -3.33
C SER A 402 1.38 -26.25 -3.22
N LEU A 403 2.17 -26.12 -2.15
CA LEU A 403 3.35 -26.93 -1.89
C LEU A 403 3.00 -28.40 -1.56
N ARG A 404 1.86 -28.63 -0.89
CA ARG A 404 1.40 -29.97 -0.49
C ARG A 404 0.70 -30.73 -1.63
N SER A 405 0.11 -30.02 -2.57
CA SER A 405 -0.59 -30.61 -3.73
C SER A 405 0.34 -31.13 -4.83
N VAL A 406 1.63 -31.24 -4.50
CA VAL A 406 2.71 -31.53 -5.45
C VAL A 406 3.49 -32.80 -5.07
#